data_8aa5006187fb4ba6ed78fdd850649132
#
_entry.id   8aa5006187fb4ba6ed78fdd850649132
#
_cell.length_a   1.000
_cell.length_b   1.000
_cell.length_c   1.000
_cell.angle_alpha   90.00
_cell.angle_beta   90.00
_cell.angle_gamma   90.00
#
_symmetry.space_group_name_H-M   'P 1'
#
loop_
_entity.id
_entity.type
_entity.pdbx_description
1 polymer ?
#
loop_
_entity_poly.entity_id
_entity_poly.type
_entity_poly.pdbx_seq_one_letter_code
_entity_poly.pdbx_strand_id
1 'polypeptide(L)'
;FNWSYGNDILNLSKVDYVTYAGSRKYQNMSTLMKKENRFTTIDPVTGLNIYNGGNADPERLREVNQNKTMWHPIINNNITTDWVVEDGSFLRLGTLTLGYTLPKNLTKKFGVKKLRLYATASNLFCLTGYSGQDPEVNTSSSNMTPGVDKSSYPKNKNYLFGVNLTF
;
A
#
# COMPACT_ATOMS: atom_id res chain seq x y z
N PHE A 1 -15.68 -13.89 -4.42
CA PHE A 1 -14.77 -12.89 -4.97
C PHE A 1 -15.34 -11.49 -4.78
N ASN A 2 -14.47 -10.53 -4.45
CA ASN A 2 -14.77 -9.10 -4.48
C ASN A 2 -13.89 -8.48 -5.55
N TRP A 3 -14.42 -7.52 -6.31
CA TRP A 3 -13.66 -6.83 -7.34
C TRP A 3 -14.14 -5.38 -7.49
N SER A 4 -13.25 -4.51 -7.89
CA SER A 4 -13.53 -3.16 -8.33
C SER A 4 -12.68 -2.86 -9.55
N TYR A 5 -13.19 -2.04 -10.46
CA TYR A 5 -12.48 -1.66 -11.67
C TYR A 5 -12.70 -0.18 -11.98
N GLY A 6 -11.62 0.54 -12.32
CA GLY A 6 -11.68 1.93 -12.73
C GLY A 6 -11.88 2.92 -11.58
N ASN A 7 -11.57 2.52 -10.34
CA ASN A 7 -11.55 3.44 -9.20
C ASN A 7 -10.13 3.95 -8.97
N ASP A 8 -10.00 5.24 -8.68
CA ASP A 8 -8.75 5.89 -8.31
C ASP A 8 -8.59 5.94 -6.80
N ILE A 9 -7.34 5.81 -6.35
CA ILE A 9 -6.95 5.94 -4.95
C ILE A 9 -5.93 7.06 -4.81
N LEU A 10 -6.20 7.98 -3.88
CA LEU A 10 -5.26 9.01 -3.46
C LEU A 10 -4.32 8.42 -2.41
N ASN A 11 -3.12 8.00 -2.83
CA ASN A 11 -2.12 7.38 -1.98
C ASN A 11 -1.27 8.43 -1.26
N LEU A 12 -1.76 8.96 -0.15
CA LEU A 12 -1.03 9.95 0.65
C LEU A 12 0.19 9.35 1.37
N SER A 13 0.22 8.03 1.55
CA SER A 13 1.39 7.34 2.12
C SER A 13 2.64 7.51 1.25
N LYS A 14 2.50 7.64 -0.08
CA LYS A 14 3.63 7.95 -0.97
C LYS A 14 4.29 9.28 -0.63
N VAL A 15 3.51 10.30 -0.29
CA VAL A 15 4.04 11.61 0.12
C VAL A 15 4.89 11.48 1.38
N ASP A 16 4.41 10.71 2.35
CA ASP A 16 5.11 10.49 3.60
C ASP A 16 6.48 9.80 3.39
N TYR A 17 6.58 8.89 2.42
CA TYR A 17 7.83 8.16 2.13
C TYR A 17 8.84 8.93 1.26
N VAL A 18 8.45 10.04 0.67
CA VAL A 18 9.35 10.86 -0.17
C VAL A 18 9.64 12.23 0.41
N THR A 19 9.00 12.60 1.52
CA THR A 19 9.16 13.88 2.19
C THR A 19 9.84 13.70 3.55
N TYR A 20 10.92 14.46 3.77
CA TYR A 20 11.57 14.53 5.07
C TYR A 20 10.92 15.63 5.90
N ALA A 21 10.12 15.26 6.88
CA ALA A 21 9.64 16.18 7.90
C ALA A 21 10.56 16.13 9.12
N GLY A 22 10.92 17.27 9.68
CA GLY A 22 11.83 17.36 10.82
C GLY A 22 11.41 16.56 12.06
N SER A 23 10.12 16.28 12.21
CA SER A 23 9.55 15.41 13.25
C SER A 23 9.74 13.91 12.99
N ARG A 24 10.12 13.51 11.77
CA ARG A 24 10.24 12.12 11.34
C ARG A 24 11.69 11.70 11.05
N LYS A 25 12.62 12.08 11.91
CA LYS A 25 14.08 11.91 11.73
C LYS A 25 14.54 10.46 11.50
N TYR A 26 13.77 9.49 11.92
CA TYR A 26 14.13 8.06 11.86
C TYR A 26 13.32 7.28 10.83
N GLN A 27 12.60 7.96 9.97
CA GLN A 27 11.81 7.31 8.92
C GLN A 27 12.72 6.89 7.75
N ASN A 28 12.54 5.67 7.27
CA ASN A 28 13.11 5.23 6.01
C ASN A 28 12.37 5.91 4.85
N MET A 29 13.13 6.42 3.89
CA MET A 29 12.58 7.01 2.68
C MET A 29 12.45 5.97 1.56
N SER A 30 11.54 6.23 0.63
CA SER A 30 11.41 5.43 -0.58
C SER A 30 12.74 5.39 -1.36
N THR A 31 12.99 4.28 -2.04
CA THR A 31 14.13 4.13 -2.96
C THR A 31 14.12 5.14 -4.12
N LEU A 32 12.96 5.72 -4.44
CA LEU A 32 12.84 6.82 -5.39
C LEU A 32 13.66 8.05 -4.97
N MET A 33 13.86 8.23 -3.66
CA MET A 33 14.60 9.36 -3.09
C MET A 33 16.11 9.12 -3.00
N LYS A 34 16.65 8.12 -3.69
CA LYS A 34 18.09 7.93 -3.81
C LYS A 34 18.76 9.18 -4.42
N LYS A 35 20.05 9.39 -4.08
CA LYS A 35 20.84 10.53 -4.52
C LYS A 35 20.83 10.73 -6.05
N GLU A 36 20.75 9.62 -6.78
CA GLU A 36 20.73 9.62 -8.24
C GLU A 36 19.44 10.22 -8.82
N ASN A 37 18.33 10.05 -8.11
CA ASN A 37 16.97 10.38 -8.60
C ASN A 37 16.47 11.74 -8.12
N ARG A 38 16.93 12.19 -6.95
CA ARG A 38 16.37 13.39 -6.30
C ARG A 38 17.11 14.65 -6.71
N PHE A 39 16.38 15.74 -6.75
CA PHE A 39 16.93 17.08 -6.90
C PHE A 39 17.94 17.40 -5.79
N THR A 40 19.04 18.04 -6.15
CA THR A 40 20.09 18.44 -5.22
C THR A 40 20.58 19.86 -5.49
N THR A 41 20.94 20.56 -4.44
CA THR A 41 21.64 21.84 -4.50
C THR A 41 23.15 21.68 -4.24
N ILE A 42 23.60 20.44 -4.02
CA ILE A 42 25.02 20.15 -3.78
C ILE A 42 25.67 19.71 -5.07
N ASP A 43 26.75 20.39 -5.44
CA ASP A 43 27.58 20.00 -6.59
C ASP A 43 28.28 18.66 -6.29
N PRO A 44 28.07 17.62 -7.12
CA PRO A 44 28.68 16.31 -6.89
C PRO A 44 30.22 16.29 -7.05
N VAL A 45 30.79 17.28 -7.72
CA VAL A 45 32.24 17.39 -7.97
C VAL A 45 32.92 18.11 -6.82
N THR A 46 32.40 19.26 -6.41
CA THR A 46 33.03 20.09 -5.37
C THR A 46 32.50 19.80 -3.95
N GLY A 47 31.35 19.18 -3.83
CA GLY A 47 30.66 18.98 -2.55
C GLY A 47 30.06 20.25 -1.95
N LEU A 48 30.14 21.38 -2.63
CA LEU A 48 29.64 22.67 -2.17
C LEU A 48 28.18 22.88 -2.58
N ASN A 49 27.48 23.75 -1.85
CA ASN A 49 26.13 24.14 -2.21
C ASN A 49 26.17 25.14 -3.38
N ILE A 50 25.54 24.77 -4.50
CA ILE A 50 25.41 25.59 -5.71
C ILE A 50 24.50 26.81 -5.42
N TYR A 51 23.51 26.63 -4.53
CA TYR A 51 22.61 27.69 -4.09
C TYR A 51 23.10 28.27 -2.76
N ASN A 52 23.92 29.29 -2.82
CA ASN A 52 24.45 29.94 -1.63
C ASN A 52 24.01 31.41 -1.56
N GLY A 53 23.02 31.71 -0.71
CA GLY A 53 22.74 33.07 -0.22
C GLY A 53 22.47 34.16 -1.27
N GLY A 54 21.88 33.85 -2.41
CA GLY A 54 21.59 34.80 -3.47
C GLY A 54 22.54 34.75 -4.68
N ASN A 55 23.63 34.02 -4.61
CA ASN A 55 24.54 33.75 -5.72
C ASN A 55 24.37 32.29 -6.18
N ALA A 56 23.19 31.99 -6.73
CA ALA A 56 22.98 30.70 -7.37
C ALA A 56 23.63 30.72 -8.76
N ASP A 57 24.31 29.63 -9.12
CA ASP A 57 24.65 29.33 -10.51
C ASP A 57 23.50 28.51 -11.13
N PRO A 58 22.59 29.13 -11.89
CA PRO A 58 21.41 28.45 -12.42
C PRO A 58 21.75 27.44 -13.52
N GLU A 59 22.84 27.66 -14.26
CA GLU A 59 23.27 26.74 -15.31
C GLU A 59 23.84 25.47 -14.70
N ARG A 60 24.70 25.62 -13.71
CA ARG A 60 25.25 24.49 -12.98
C ARG A 60 24.15 23.69 -12.24
N LEU A 61 23.20 24.40 -11.64
CA LEU A 61 22.06 23.76 -10.96
C LEU A 61 21.21 22.94 -11.94
N ARG A 62 20.97 23.46 -13.14
CA ARG A 62 20.26 22.76 -14.22
C ARG A 62 21.02 21.52 -14.69
N GLU A 63 22.33 21.65 -14.94
CA GLU A 63 23.19 20.56 -15.38
C GLU A 63 23.17 19.37 -14.39
N VAL A 64 23.40 19.66 -13.10
CA VAL A 64 23.45 18.65 -12.04
C VAL A 64 22.09 17.94 -11.84
N ASN A 65 20.98 18.60 -12.19
CA ASN A 65 19.63 18.08 -11.99
C ASN A 65 18.90 17.66 -13.29
N GLN A 66 19.58 17.68 -14.43
CA GLN A 66 18.97 17.44 -15.74
C GLN A 66 18.20 16.11 -15.85
N ASN A 67 18.70 15.04 -15.18
CA ASN A 67 18.12 13.70 -15.21
C ASN A 67 17.44 13.31 -13.88
N LYS A 68 17.12 14.28 -13.03
CA LYS A 68 16.46 14.01 -11.77
C LYS A 68 14.94 13.94 -11.96
N THR A 69 14.35 12.93 -11.40
CA THR A 69 12.89 12.64 -11.50
C THR A 69 12.12 12.99 -10.24
N MET A 70 12.83 13.20 -9.13
CA MET A 70 12.24 13.47 -7.83
C MET A 70 12.70 14.83 -7.31
N TRP A 71 11.85 15.46 -6.51
CA TRP A 71 12.15 16.73 -5.85
C TRP A 71 13.15 16.59 -4.69
N HIS A 72 13.51 17.71 -4.10
CA HIS A 72 14.32 17.72 -2.88
C HIS A 72 13.49 17.19 -1.70
N PRO A 73 14.02 16.30 -0.84
CA PRO A 73 13.25 15.67 0.24
C PRO A 73 12.78 16.66 1.34
N ILE A 74 13.48 17.78 1.52
CA ILE A 74 13.11 18.82 2.47
C ILE A 74 12.20 19.81 1.77
N ILE A 75 10.90 19.55 1.82
CA ILE A 75 9.86 20.41 1.28
C ILE A 75 8.87 20.68 2.40
N ASN A 76 8.56 21.95 2.64
CA ASN A 76 7.64 22.36 3.70
C ASN A 76 6.17 22.25 3.32
N ASN A 77 5.87 21.96 2.06
CA ASN A 77 4.51 21.88 1.55
C ASN A 77 4.15 20.43 1.24
N ASN A 78 2.93 20.06 1.54
CA ASN A 78 2.37 18.78 1.09
C ASN A 78 2.25 18.81 -0.43
N ILE A 79 2.99 17.91 -1.09
CA ILE A 79 2.90 17.74 -2.54
C ILE A 79 1.80 16.73 -2.82
N THR A 80 0.63 17.24 -3.19
CA THR A 80 -0.46 16.44 -3.70
C THR A 80 -0.58 16.72 -5.18
N THR A 81 -0.01 15.83 -5.99
CA THR A 81 -0.05 15.88 -7.45
C THR A 81 -0.71 14.61 -7.97
N ASP A 82 -0.95 14.54 -9.28
CA ASP A 82 -1.41 13.34 -9.98
C ASP A 82 -0.52 12.10 -9.74
N TRP A 83 0.76 12.31 -9.42
CA TRP A 83 1.69 11.24 -9.06
C TRP A 83 1.24 10.37 -7.87
N VAL A 84 0.41 10.90 -6.96
CA VAL A 84 -0.13 10.16 -5.80
C VAL A 84 -1.49 9.53 -6.07
N VAL A 85 -2.08 9.77 -7.24
CA VAL A 85 -3.30 9.11 -7.69
C VAL A 85 -2.93 7.86 -8.44
N GLU A 86 -3.46 6.73 -8.00
CA GLU A 86 -3.17 5.41 -8.54
C GLU A 86 -4.45 4.66 -8.87
N ASP A 87 -4.37 3.78 -9.87
CA ASP A 87 -5.45 2.84 -10.17
C ASP A 87 -5.67 1.88 -8.99
N GLY A 88 -6.85 1.96 -8.41
CA GLY A 88 -7.30 1.12 -7.31
C GLY A 88 -8.03 -0.13 -7.75
N SER A 89 -8.00 -0.49 -9.02
CA SER A 89 -8.62 -1.71 -9.53
C SER A 89 -8.04 -2.95 -8.86
N PHE A 90 -8.92 -3.88 -8.48
CA PHE A 90 -8.49 -5.11 -7.83
C PHE A 90 -9.45 -6.28 -8.05
N LEU A 91 -8.93 -7.48 -7.87
CA LEU A 91 -9.68 -8.73 -7.73
C LEU A 91 -9.19 -9.46 -6.48
N ARG A 92 -10.10 -9.69 -5.54
CA ARG A 92 -9.80 -10.33 -4.25
C ARG A 92 -10.57 -11.64 -4.09
N LEU A 93 -9.89 -12.69 -3.66
CA LEU A 93 -10.56 -13.87 -3.10
C LEU A 93 -10.89 -13.61 -1.63
N GLY A 94 -12.10 -13.08 -1.41
CA GLY A 94 -12.56 -12.66 -0.08
C GLY A 94 -12.74 -13.84 0.87
N THR A 95 -13.51 -14.85 0.46
CA THR A 95 -13.75 -16.03 1.30
C THR A 95 -13.85 -17.29 0.46
N LEU A 96 -13.14 -18.33 0.88
CA LEU A 96 -13.22 -19.68 0.35
C LEU A 96 -13.56 -20.64 1.48
N THR A 97 -14.66 -21.38 1.36
CA THR A 97 -15.06 -22.41 2.32
C THR A 97 -15.11 -23.76 1.63
N LEU A 98 -14.39 -24.71 2.18
CA LEU A 98 -14.44 -26.11 1.82
C LEU A 98 -15.08 -26.89 2.95
N GLY A 99 -16.07 -27.72 2.67
CA GLY A 99 -16.74 -28.52 3.69
C GLY A 99 -17.02 -29.92 3.18
N TYR A 100 -16.76 -30.91 4.03
CA TYR A 100 -17.03 -32.31 3.76
C TYR A 100 -17.91 -32.90 4.84
N THR A 101 -19.03 -33.51 4.43
CA THR A 101 -19.92 -34.23 5.34
C THR A 101 -19.64 -35.72 5.21
N LEU A 102 -19.30 -36.36 6.30
CA LEU A 102 -18.99 -37.78 6.32
C LEU A 102 -20.24 -38.61 5.96
N PRO A 103 -20.08 -39.71 5.22
CA PRO A 103 -21.17 -40.63 4.91
C PRO A 103 -21.78 -41.22 6.19
N LYS A 104 -23.10 -41.40 6.19
CA LYS A 104 -23.84 -41.95 7.34
C LYS A 104 -23.36 -43.32 7.80
N ASN A 105 -22.83 -44.14 6.90
CA ASN A 105 -22.32 -45.47 7.23
C ASN A 105 -21.10 -45.43 8.16
N LEU A 106 -20.32 -44.35 8.10
CA LEU A 106 -19.20 -44.14 9.01
C LEU A 106 -19.65 -43.53 10.32
N THR A 107 -20.52 -42.52 10.28
CA THR A 107 -20.91 -41.78 11.48
C THR A 107 -21.82 -42.61 12.45
N LYS A 108 -22.65 -43.51 11.90
CA LYS A 108 -23.48 -44.42 12.72
C LYS A 108 -22.68 -45.32 13.66
N LYS A 109 -21.46 -45.71 13.28
CA LYS A 109 -20.55 -46.53 14.11
C LYS A 109 -20.16 -45.84 15.42
N PHE A 110 -20.23 -44.51 15.43
CA PHE A 110 -19.87 -43.67 16.59
C PHE A 110 -21.07 -43.03 17.25
N GLY A 111 -22.31 -43.43 16.92
CA GLY A 111 -23.55 -42.87 17.49
C GLY A 111 -23.84 -41.44 17.01
N VAL A 112 -23.20 -40.95 15.96
CA VAL A 112 -23.33 -39.60 15.43
C VAL A 112 -24.26 -39.64 14.21
N LYS A 113 -25.29 -38.80 14.18
CA LYS A 113 -26.21 -38.70 13.04
C LYS A 113 -25.57 -37.97 11.86
N LYS A 114 -24.76 -36.95 12.12
CA LYS A 114 -24.09 -36.15 11.09
C LYS A 114 -22.78 -35.57 11.61
N LEU A 115 -21.74 -35.74 10.84
CA LEU A 115 -20.43 -35.12 11.08
C LEU A 115 -20.01 -34.35 9.82
N ARG A 116 -19.80 -33.04 9.96
CA ARG A 116 -19.28 -32.19 8.90
C ARG A 116 -18.00 -31.50 9.36
N LEU A 117 -16.95 -31.65 8.59
CA LEU A 117 -15.71 -30.91 8.72
C LEU A 117 -15.71 -29.78 7.71
N TYR A 118 -15.23 -28.59 8.11
CA TYR A 118 -15.08 -27.48 7.19
C TYR A 118 -13.84 -26.67 7.50
N ALA A 119 -13.30 -26.06 6.44
CA ALA A 119 -12.22 -25.09 6.50
C ALA A 119 -12.62 -23.85 5.72
N THR A 120 -12.47 -22.70 6.31
CA THR A 120 -12.71 -21.40 5.69
C THR A 120 -11.43 -20.59 5.69
N ALA A 121 -11.08 -20.03 4.55
CA ALA A 121 -9.97 -19.11 4.41
C ALA A 121 -10.49 -17.76 3.90
N SER A 122 -10.06 -16.67 4.54
CA SER A 122 -10.47 -15.32 4.19
C SER A 122 -9.26 -14.49 3.73
N ASN A 123 -9.48 -13.62 2.73
CA ASN A 123 -8.47 -12.72 2.18
C ASN A 123 -7.21 -13.44 1.67
N LEU A 124 -7.39 -14.57 0.96
CA LEU A 124 -6.27 -15.41 0.52
C LEU A 124 -5.30 -14.67 -0.38
N PHE A 125 -5.83 -13.93 -1.35
CA PHE A 125 -5.04 -13.08 -2.24
C PHE A 125 -5.84 -11.89 -2.75
N CYS A 126 -5.11 -10.85 -3.15
CA CYS A 126 -5.62 -9.69 -3.87
C CYS A 126 -4.69 -9.43 -5.06
N LEU A 127 -5.27 -9.39 -6.24
CA LEU A 127 -4.59 -9.00 -7.48
C LEU A 127 -4.91 -7.53 -7.73
N THR A 128 -3.89 -6.68 -7.75
CA THR A 128 -4.02 -5.24 -7.96
C THR A 128 -2.71 -4.66 -8.48
N GLY A 129 -2.80 -3.56 -9.22
CA GLY A 129 -1.66 -2.72 -9.59
C GLY A 129 -1.34 -1.63 -8.57
N TYR A 130 -2.18 -1.46 -7.55
CA TYR A 130 -2.00 -0.44 -6.52
C TYR A 130 -0.71 -0.67 -5.72
N SER A 131 0.08 0.39 -5.52
CA SER A 131 1.38 0.31 -4.85
C SER A 131 1.30 0.31 -3.32
N GLY A 132 0.15 0.68 -2.75
CA GLY A 132 -0.10 0.66 -1.31
C GLY A 132 -0.40 -0.73 -0.78
N GLN A 133 -0.78 -0.81 0.49
CA GLN A 133 -0.96 -2.10 1.17
C GLN A 133 -2.28 -2.80 0.83
N ASP A 134 -3.34 -2.04 0.59
CA ASP A 134 -4.67 -2.60 0.31
C ASP A 134 -5.48 -1.62 -0.57
N PRO A 135 -5.99 -2.03 -1.75
CA PRO A 135 -6.78 -1.16 -2.62
C PRO A 135 -8.20 -0.89 -2.11
N GLU A 136 -8.70 -1.63 -1.12
CA GLU A 136 -9.99 -1.37 -0.48
C GLU A 136 -9.89 -0.44 0.73
N VAL A 137 -8.83 0.39 0.78
CA VAL A 137 -8.64 1.33 1.88
C VAL A 137 -9.51 2.57 1.70
N ASN A 138 -10.01 3.05 2.82
CA ASN A 138 -10.60 4.36 2.95
C ASN A 138 -10.32 4.87 4.36
N THR A 139 -9.33 5.73 4.48
CA THR A 139 -8.97 6.36 5.76
C THR A 139 -9.72 7.66 6.00
N SER A 140 -10.49 8.12 5.02
CA SER A 140 -11.37 9.27 5.19
C SER A 140 -12.63 8.86 5.96
N SER A 141 -12.98 9.61 6.98
CA SER A 141 -14.25 9.44 7.70
C SER A 141 -15.45 10.02 6.91
N SER A 142 -15.19 10.68 5.80
CA SER A 142 -16.22 11.31 4.95
C SER A 142 -16.63 10.38 3.82
N ASN A 143 -17.92 10.14 3.69
CA ASN A 143 -18.50 9.43 2.55
C ASN A 143 -18.33 10.16 1.21
N MET A 144 -18.00 11.45 1.26
CA MET A 144 -17.81 12.30 0.07
C MET A 144 -16.38 12.23 -0.48
N THR A 145 -15.45 11.61 0.24
CA THR A 145 -14.05 11.46 -0.15
C THR A 145 -13.60 10.00 -0.01
N PRO A 146 -14.22 9.07 -0.76
CA PRO A 146 -13.77 7.68 -0.76
C PRO A 146 -12.42 7.56 -1.47
N GLY A 147 -11.69 6.47 -1.22
CA GLY A 147 -10.46 6.18 -1.92
C GLY A 147 -9.23 6.97 -1.45
N VAL A 148 -9.20 7.41 -0.18
CA VAL A 148 -8.02 8.05 0.41
C VAL A 148 -7.27 7.03 1.26
N ASP A 149 -6.00 6.77 0.92
CA ASP A 149 -5.08 5.95 1.71
C ASP A 149 -4.07 6.82 2.47
N LYS A 150 -4.18 6.81 3.79
CA LYS A 150 -3.23 7.44 4.69
C LYS A 150 -2.75 6.41 5.72
N SER A 151 -1.93 5.45 5.26
CA SER A 151 -1.31 4.42 6.10
C SER A 151 -2.32 3.53 6.83
N SER A 152 -3.35 3.06 6.12
CA SER A 152 -4.31 2.12 6.70
C SER A 152 -3.69 0.73 6.84
N TYR A 153 -4.14 0.00 7.88
CA TYR A 153 -3.67 -1.36 8.10
C TYR A 153 -4.30 -2.33 7.09
N PRO A 154 -3.52 -3.21 6.45
CA PRO A 154 -4.04 -4.14 5.47
C PRO A 154 -4.95 -5.20 6.10
N LYS A 155 -5.88 -5.74 5.31
CA LYS A 155 -6.75 -6.84 5.74
C LYS A 155 -5.94 -8.11 6.00
N ASN A 156 -6.18 -8.74 7.15
CA ASN A 156 -5.51 -9.97 7.54
C ASN A 156 -6.02 -11.19 6.76
N LYS A 157 -5.13 -12.15 6.54
CA LYS A 157 -5.51 -13.51 6.11
C LYS A 157 -5.96 -14.29 7.34
N ASN A 158 -7.14 -14.92 7.26
CA ASN A 158 -7.67 -15.72 8.36
C ASN A 158 -7.96 -17.13 7.88
N TYR A 159 -7.69 -18.11 8.72
CA TYR A 159 -8.01 -19.52 8.51
C TYR A 159 -8.83 -20.04 9.69
N LEU A 160 -9.99 -20.58 9.37
CA LEU A 160 -10.91 -21.15 10.35
C LEU A 160 -11.14 -22.63 10.02
N PHE A 161 -10.98 -23.48 11.00
CA PHE A 161 -11.33 -24.91 10.90
C PHE A 161 -12.46 -25.20 11.89
N GLY A 162 -13.44 -25.95 11.44
CA GLY A 162 -14.58 -26.27 12.29
C GLY A 162 -15.14 -27.65 12.07
N VAL A 163 -15.83 -28.13 13.08
CA VAL A 163 -16.50 -29.44 13.13
C VAL A 163 -17.93 -29.24 13.59
N ASN A 164 -18.90 -29.70 12.81
CA ASN A 164 -20.30 -29.75 13.20
C ASN A 164 -20.71 -31.20 13.47
N LEU A 165 -21.17 -31.46 14.69
CA LEU A 165 -21.68 -32.73 15.14
C LEU A 165 -23.18 -32.63 15.44
N THR A 166 -23.93 -33.65 15.01
CA THR A 166 -25.34 -33.84 15.37
C THR A 166 -25.51 -35.25 15.86
N PHE A 167 -26.06 -35.37 17.06
CA PHE A 167 -26.38 -36.63 17.73
C PHE A 167 -27.81 -37.07 17.52
#